data_788a7481801ddbde0109c1540e4df5be
#
_entry.id   788a7481801ddbde0109c1540e4df5be
#
_cell.length_a   1.000
_cell.length_b   1.000
_cell.length_c   1.000
_cell.angle_alpha   90.00
_cell.angle_beta   90.00
_cell.angle_gamma   90.00
#
_symmetry.space_group_name_H-M   'P 1'
#
loop_
_entity.id
_entity.type
_entity.pdbx_description
1 polymer ?
#
loop_
_entity_poly.entity_id
_entity_poly.type
_entity_poly.pdbx_seq_one_letter_code
_entity_poly.pdbx_strand_id
1 'polypeptide(L)'
;ITMIVATTNTFAHVGLLSATPAVNSSVLSQPKNLTLNFGAEVMLMNVKLLDAQRKDIPLKYQVSHDLKKSFDIAVPKLKKGKYTVVWTTMGKDGHNMNGEYNFTIQSSK
;
A
#
# COMPACT_ATOMS: atom_id res chain seq x y z
N ILE A 1 -10.40 -25.85 -28.02
CA ILE A 1 -10.18 -25.68 -27.73
C ILE A 1 -9.97 -25.16 -26.79
N THR A 2 -9.71 -24.72 -26.25
CA THR A 2 -9.41 -24.28 -25.49
C THR A 2 -9.18 -23.41 -24.86
N MET A 3 -9.15 -22.78 -24.35
CA MET A 3 -8.93 -21.98 -23.78
C MET A 3 -8.74 -21.46 -22.88
N ILE A 4 -8.43 -21.04 -22.23
CA ILE A 4 -8.14 -20.61 -21.42
C ILE A 4 -7.98 -19.67 -20.82
N VAL A 5 -7.93 -19.11 -20.13
CA VAL A 5 -7.93 -18.17 -19.70
C VAL A 5 -7.56 -17.69 -18.67
N ALA A 6 -7.04 -17.35 -18.28
CA ALA A 6 -6.46 -16.90 -17.34
C ALA A 6 -6.85 -15.90 -16.70
N THR A 7 -6.96 -15.58 -15.98
CA THR A 7 -7.38 -14.68 -15.42
C THR A 7 -6.92 -14.09 -14.47
N THR A 8 -6.52 -13.77 -13.93
CA THR A 8 -5.97 -13.17 -13.08
C THR A 8 -6.50 -12.24 -12.46
N ASN A 9 -6.69 -11.80 -11.91
CA ASN A 9 -7.11 -10.93 -11.29
C ASN A 9 -6.63 -10.25 -10.39
N THR A 10 -6.31 -9.74 -10.03
CA THR A 10 -5.75 -8.98 -9.28
C THR A 10 -6.52 -7.95 -8.82
N PHE A 11 -7.58 -8.15 -8.24
CA PHE A 11 -8.41 -7.14 -7.80
C PHE A 11 -7.90 -6.41 -6.66
N ALA A 12 -7.11 -6.99 -5.81
CA ALA A 12 -6.59 -6.31 -4.66
C ALA A 12 -5.74 -5.12 -5.03
N HIS A 13 -5.32 -5.06 -6.26
CA HIS A 13 -4.50 -3.96 -6.70
C HIS A 13 -5.15 -3.07 -7.72
N VAL A 14 -6.47 -3.23 -7.89
CA VAL A 14 -7.17 -2.34 -8.79
C VAL A 14 -7.04 -0.97 -8.23
N GLY A 15 -6.68 -0.02 -8.94
CA GLY A 15 -6.51 1.32 -8.48
C GLY A 15 -5.09 1.67 -8.04
N LEU A 16 -4.35 0.74 -7.49
CA LEU A 16 -2.97 1.02 -7.09
C LEU A 16 -2.05 0.71 -8.26
N LEU A 17 -1.42 1.74 -8.81
CA LEU A 17 -0.50 1.55 -9.92
C LEU A 17 0.87 1.15 -9.46
N SER A 18 1.35 1.77 -8.40
CA SER A 18 2.69 1.51 -7.92
C SER A 18 2.82 2.00 -6.50
N ALA A 19 3.88 1.61 -5.85
CA ALA A 19 4.15 2.04 -4.49
C ALA A 19 5.66 2.05 -4.27
N THR A 20 6.08 2.77 -3.24
CA THR A 20 7.46 2.75 -2.80
C THR A 20 7.44 2.60 -1.29
N PRO A 21 8.01 1.54 -0.74
CA PRO A 21 8.68 0.45 -1.44
C PRO A 21 7.73 -0.29 -2.36
N ALA A 22 8.25 -0.84 -3.43
CA ALA A 22 7.44 -1.48 -4.44
C ALA A 22 6.79 -2.76 -3.91
N VAL A 23 5.70 -3.14 -4.56
CA VAL A 23 4.98 -4.36 -4.20
C VAL A 23 5.92 -5.55 -4.28
N ASN A 24 5.95 -6.34 -3.22
CA ASN A 24 6.78 -7.54 -3.10
C ASN A 24 8.28 -7.28 -3.26
N SER A 25 8.72 -6.08 -3.00
CA SER A 25 10.14 -5.77 -3.11
C SER A 25 10.87 -6.00 -1.80
N SER A 26 12.19 -6.08 -1.91
CA SER A 26 13.07 -6.09 -0.75
C SER A 26 13.93 -4.85 -0.83
N VAL A 27 13.96 -4.07 0.24
CA VAL A 27 14.79 -2.87 0.26
C VAL A 27 15.91 -3.09 1.24
N LEU A 28 17.04 -2.43 0.97
CA LEU A 28 18.22 -2.64 1.81
C LEU A 28 18.11 -1.97 3.15
N SER A 29 17.39 -0.87 3.22
CA SER A 29 17.25 -0.15 4.48
C SER A 29 15.86 0.41 4.61
N GLN A 30 15.55 0.91 5.77
CA GLN A 30 14.23 1.41 6.08
C GLN A 30 13.86 2.62 5.22
N PRO A 31 12.68 2.62 4.62
CA PRO A 31 12.19 3.81 3.92
C PRO A 31 11.73 4.86 4.92
N LYS A 32 11.76 6.11 4.50
CA LYS A 32 11.25 7.18 5.35
C LYS A 32 9.76 7.35 5.19
N ASN A 33 9.27 7.04 4.01
CA ASN A 33 7.86 7.21 3.70
C ASN A 33 7.36 6.03 2.91
N LEU A 34 6.06 5.82 2.98
CA LEU A 34 5.38 4.97 2.02
C LEU A 34 4.77 5.90 0.99
N THR A 35 4.93 5.57 -0.27
CA THR A 35 4.31 6.33 -1.34
C THR A 35 3.35 5.40 -2.06
N LEU A 36 2.10 5.83 -2.20
CA LEU A 36 1.08 5.06 -2.89
C LEU A 36 0.61 5.86 -4.09
N ASN A 37 0.66 5.26 -5.26
CA ASN A 37 0.23 5.91 -6.49
C ASN A 37 -0.95 5.16 -7.07
N PHE A 38 -2.05 5.88 -7.27
CA PHE A 38 -3.27 5.27 -7.76
C PHE A 38 -3.55 5.70 -9.20
N GLY A 39 -4.34 4.90 -9.89
CA GLY A 39 -4.65 5.18 -11.29
C GLY A 39 -5.69 6.26 -11.50
N ALA A 40 -6.37 6.66 -10.45
CA ALA A 40 -7.37 7.71 -10.52
C ALA A 40 -7.31 8.52 -9.25
N GLU A 41 -7.93 9.69 -9.25
CA GLU A 41 -7.98 10.51 -8.05
C GLU A 41 -8.90 9.86 -7.04
N VAL A 42 -8.41 9.67 -5.83
CA VAL A 42 -9.17 9.04 -4.76
C VAL A 42 -8.86 9.75 -3.46
N MET A 43 -9.69 9.51 -2.46
CA MET A 43 -9.36 9.89 -1.09
C MET A 43 -8.77 8.67 -0.42
N LEU A 44 -7.66 8.83 0.26
CA LEU A 44 -7.08 7.72 1.02
C LEU A 44 -7.70 7.73 2.40
N MET A 45 -8.64 6.82 2.61
CA MET A 45 -9.43 6.82 3.82
C MET A 45 -8.72 6.20 4.99
N ASN A 46 -7.85 5.24 4.73
CA ASN A 46 -7.13 4.57 5.79
C ASN A 46 -5.88 3.92 5.23
N VAL A 47 -4.84 3.86 6.02
CA VAL A 47 -3.64 3.12 5.67
C VAL A 47 -3.08 2.56 6.95
N LYS A 48 -2.72 1.28 6.90
CA LYS A 48 -2.15 0.58 8.04
C LYS A 48 -0.86 -0.09 7.63
N LEU A 49 0.04 -0.21 8.57
CA LEU A 49 1.28 -0.96 8.36
C LEU A 49 1.29 -2.08 9.39
N LEU A 50 1.50 -3.29 8.93
CA LEU A 50 1.54 -4.46 9.79
C LEU A 50 2.91 -5.10 9.72
N ASP A 51 3.37 -5.64 10.84
CA ASP A 51 4.65 -6.34 10.85
C ASP A 51 4.44 -7.81 10.48
N ALA A 52 5.49 -8.61 10.60
CA ALA A 52 5.43 -10.01 10.20
C ALA A 52 4.43 -10.82 11.01
N GLN A 53 4.11 -10.37 12.22
CA GLN A 53 3.12 -11.02 13.06
C GLN A 53 1.75 -10.38 12.90
N ARG A 54 1.59 -9.50 11.91
CA ARG A 54 0.36 -8.78 11.63
C ARG A 54 -0.08 -7.84 12.74
N LYS A 55 0.89 -7.33 13.47
CA LYS A 55 0.59 -6.32 14.48
C LYS A 55 0.65 -4.95 13.83
N ASP A 56 -0.27 -4.09 14.25
CA ASP A 56 -0.31 -2.71 13.76
C ASP A 56 0.92 -1.95 14.18
N ILE A 57 1.51 -1.24 13.25
CA ILE A 57 2.56 -0.29 13.53
C ILE A 57 1.94 1.08 13.33
N PRO A 58 1.82 1.89 14.37
CA PRO A 58 1.11 3.16 14.25
C PRO A 58 1.73 4.08 13.20
N LEU A 59 0.88 4.63 12.36
CA LEU A 59 1.28 5.62 11.38
C LEU A 59 0.62 6.94 11.74
N LYS A 60 1.29 8.03 11.44
CA LYS A 60 0.74 9.34 11.73
C LYS A 60 -0.02 9.86 10.54
N TYR A 61 -0.81 9.04 9.94
CA TYR A 61 -1.58 9.46 8.78
C TYR A 61 -2.91 10.06 9.22
N GLN A 62 -3.23 11.20 8.66
CA GLN A 62 -4.52 11.83 8.89
C GLN A 62 -5.25 11.88 7.57
N VAL A 63 -6.52 11.50 7.60
CA VAL A 63 -7.31 11.47 6.40
C VAL A 63 -7.51 12.89 5.89
N SER A 64 -7.27 13.08 4.60
CA SER A 64 -7.57 14.31 3.92
C SER A 64 -8.73 14.00 2.99
N HIS A 65 -9.64 14.94 2.84
CA HIS A 65 -10.75 14.73 1.93
C HIS A 65 -10.43 15.20 0.52
N ASP A 66 -9.19 15.49 0.25
CA ASP A 66 -8.76 15.85 -1.10
C ASP A 66 -8.60 14.61 -1.95
N LEU A 67 -9.04 14.73 -3.19
CA LEU A 67 -8.85 13.66 -4.16
C LEU A 67 -7.48 13.81 -4.79
N LYS A 68 -6.67 12.77 -4.70
CA LYS A 68 -5.32 12.79 -5.25
C LYS A 68 -4.97 11.43 -5.81
N LYS A 69 -3.97 11.41 -6.67
CA LYS A 69 -3.46 10.15 -7.21
C LYS A 69 -2.27 9.62 -6.43
N SER A 70 -1.60 10.46 -5.66
CA SER A 70 -0.38 10.05 -4.99
C SER A 70 -0.41 10.50 -3.54
N PHE A 71 0.05 9.63 -2.66
CA PHE A 71 0.07 9.90 -1.22
C PHE A 71 1.40 9.47 -0.65
N ASP A 72 1.97 10.32 0.21
CA ASP A 72 3.17 9.99 0.96
C ASP A 72 2.80 9.91 2.43
N ILE A 73 3.16 8.81 3.06
CA ILE A 73 2.86 8.59 4.45
C ILE A 73 4.16 8.34 5.19
N ALA A 74 4.46 9.16 6.18
CA ALA A 74 5.67 8.98 6.96
C ALA A 74 5.57 7.72 7.80
N VAL A 75 6.66 6.98 7.92
CA VAL A 75 6.68 5.79 8.74
C VAL A 75 7.65 5.94 9.88
N PRO A 76 7.37 5.27 11.00
CA PRO A 76 8.29 5.31 12.12
C PRO A 76 9.49 4.43 11.85
N LYS A 77 10.39 4.37 12.80
CA LYS A 77 11.54 3.51 12.69
C LYS A 77 11.11 2.07 12.65
N LEU A 78 11.59 1.33 11.67
CA LEU A 78 11.21 -0.05 11.46
C LEU A 78 12.42 -0.96 11.56
N LYS A 79 12.21 -2.17 12.01
CA LYS A 79 13.26 -3.18 12.05
C LYS A 79 13.25 -3.93 10.74
N LYS A 80 14.30 -4.71 10.50
CA LYS A 80 14.30 -5.58 9.35
C LYS A 80 13.15 -6.58 9.49
N GLY A 81 12.61 -7.00 8.39
CA GLY A 81 11.51 -7.96 8.40
C GLY A 81 10.53 -7.68 7.28
N LYS A 82 9.49 -8.49 7.27
CA LYS A 82 8.45 -8.38 6.25
C LYS A 82 7.30 -7.53 6.79
N TYR A 83 6.80 -6.65 5.94
CA TYR A 83 5.72 -5.74 6.33
C TYR A 83 4.60 -5.82 5.31
N THR A 84 3.39 -5.52 5.78
CA THR A 84 2.21 -5.46 4.92
C THR A 84 1.60 -4.08 5.04
N VAL A 85 1.31 -3.47 3.90
CA VAL A 85 0.60 -2.19 3.85
C VAL A 85 -0.83 -2.48 3.44
N VAL A 86 -1.78 -2.01 4.25
CA VAL A 86 -3.20 -2.19 3.96
C VAL A 86 -3.79 -0.81 3.75
N TRP A 87 -4.52 -0.63 2.65
CA TRP A 87 -5.06 0.69 2.34
C TRP A 87 -6.53 0.59 1.95
N THR A 88 -7.25 1.68 2.16
CA THR A 88 -8.64 1.82 1.78
C THR A 88 -8.82 3.20 1.14
N THR A 89 -9.43 3.23 -0.02
CA THR A 89 -9.69 4.48 -0.72
C THR A 89 -11.16 4.63 -1.04
N MET A 90 -11.56 5.86 -1.33
CA MET A 90 -12.89 6.13 -1.83
C MET A 90 -12.75 6.99 -3.08
N GLY A 91 -13.36 6.57 -4.16
CA GLY A 91 -13.32 7.30 -5.42
C GLY A 91 -14.34 8.41 -5.47
N LYS A 92 -14.33 9.16 -6.56
CA LYS A 92 -15.27 10.25 -6.75
C LYS A 92 -16.70 9.79 -6.74
N ASP A 93 -16.94 8.56 -7.16
CA ASP A 93 -18.29 8.02 -7.25
C ASP A 93 -18.74 7.40 -5.93
N GLY A 94 -17.95 7.51 -4.89
CA GLY A 94 -18.32 6.98 -3.58
C GLY A 94 -18.01 5.52 -3.39
N HIS A 95 -17.40 4.85 -4.36
CA HIS A 95 -17.04 3.45 -4.18
C HIS A 95 -15.76 3.33 -3.37
N ASN A 96 -15.78 2.41 -2.42
CA ASN A 96 -14.60 2.10 -1.64
C ASN A 96 -13.83 0.98 -2.28
N MET A 97 -12.51 1.08 -2.22
CA MET A 97 -11.63 0.01 -2.65
C MET A 97 -10.59 -0.20 -1.59
N ASN A 98 -10.15 -1.43 -1.43
CA ASN A 98 -9.08 -1.68 -0.49
C ASN A 98 -8.16 -2.74 -1.05
N GLY A 99 -6.99 -2.82 -0.48
CA GLY A 99 -6.01 -3.80 -0.89
C GLY A 99 -4.86 -3.82 0.06
N GLU A 100 -3.93 -4.69 -0.21
CA GLU A 100 -2.72 -4.77 0.59
C GLU A 100 -1.58 -5.25 -0.26
N TYR A 101 -0.36 -4.95 0.20
CA TYR A 101 0.84 -5.47 -0.45
C TYR A 101 1.94 -5.60 0.59
N ASN A 102 2.96 -6.35 0.22
CA ASN A 102 4.07 -6.64 1.12
C ASN A 102 5.35 -6.04 0.61
N PHE A 103 6.25 -5.71 1.53
CA PHE A 103 7.64 -5.42 1.20
C PHE A 103 8.49 -5.92 2.35
N THR A 104 9.78 -6.04 2.11
CA THR A 104 10.71 -6.56 3.11
C THR A 104 11.85 -5.57 3.29
N ILE A 105 12.23 -5.34 4.53
CA ILE A 105 13.42 -4.55 4.86
C ILE A 105 14.51 -5.52 5.25
N GLN A 106 15.62 -5.46 4.54
CA GLN A 106 16.71 -6.41 4.77
C GLN A 106 17.64 -6.01 5.90
N SER A 107 17.65 -4.72 6.22
CA SER A 107 18.52 -4.22 7.27
C SER A 107 17.79 -3.13 8.03
N SER A 108 18.02 -3.07 9.33
CA SER A 108 17.37 -2.05 10.13
C SER A 108 18.15 -0.76 10.23
N LYS A 109 19.30 -0.65 9.51
CA LYS A 109 20.08 0.55 9.63
C LYS A 109 19.66 1.68 8.80
#